data_25a68b99733ce2faf588a4d5b8f909f8
#
_entry.id   25a68b99733ce2faf588a4d5b8f909f8
#
_cell.length_a   1.000
_cell.length_b   1.000
_cell.length_c   1.000
_cell.angle_alpha   90.00
_cell.angle_beta   90.00
_cell.angle_gamma   90.00
#
_symmetry.space_group_name_H-M   'P 1'
#
loop_
_entity.id
_entity.type
_entity.pdbx_description
1 polymer ?
#
loop_
_entity_poly.entity_id
_entity_poly.type
_entity_poly.pdbx_seq_one_letter_code
_entity_poly.pdbx_strand_id
1 'polypeptide(L)'
;MNTSIPWEWYRTFLAVLQEGSLSGASRTLNITQPTAGRHIAGLEAALGQALFTRSQTGLLATDAALALRVHAEAMANTARALARTAANFSRDRTDLRGVVRVAASEVVGAEVLPPLIARLRQACPNIVIELMLSNRFQDLLHREADIAVRMVAPQQEQLIARRLGRIELGLHAADAYLTRRGRPATPEELDGHALIGFDSATPLVRRALERYPRFQREAFAMRTDSDLAQLSLIRAGAGIGICQAPLADGIIPLRRVLAADFSLYLETWLVMHEDLRHSPVCKRVFDFLAEGLQAYIRGPLAR
;
A
#
# COMPACT_ATOMS: atom_id res chain seq x y z
N MET A 1 14.51 30.30 -22.55
CA MET A 1 13.86 29.46 -23.59
C MET A 1 12.84 28.59 -22.89
N ASN A 2 11.56 28.85 -23.15
CA ASN A 2 10.46 28.07 -22.56
C ASN A 2 10.18 26.86 -23.46
N THR A 3 11.05 25.85 -23.39
CA THR A 3 10.88 24.64 -24.20
C THR A 3 9.95 23.72 -23.43
N SER A 4 8.66 23.77 -23.76
CA SER A 4 7.69 22.80 -23.24
C SER A 4 8.09 21.40 -23.69
N ILE A 5 8.58 20.59 -22.75
CA ILE A 5 8.97 19.19 -23.02
C ILE A 5 7.70 18.38 -23.17
N PRO A 6 7.50 17.65 -24.30
CA PRO A 6 6.30 16.84 -24.53
C PRO A 6 6.13 15.73 -23.49
N TRP A 7 4.91 15.50 -23.06
CA TRP A 7 4.56 14.43 -22.10
C TRP A 7 5.01 13.02 -22.58
N GLU A 8 4.93 12.76 -23.89
CA GLU A 8 5.34 11.48 -24.49
C GLU A 8 6.81 11.16 -24.22
N TRP A 9 7.67 12.16 -24.05
CA TRP A 9 9.07 11.93 -23.73
C TRP A 9 9.25 11.40 -22.29
N TYR A 10 8.49 11.94 -21.35
CA TYR A 10 8.48 11.44 -19.96
C TYR A 10 7.85 10.03 -19.87
N ARG A 11 6.82 9.76 -20.65
CA ARG A 11 6.26 8.40 -20.75
C ARG A 11 7.29 7.40 -21.26
N THR A 12 8.02 7.77 -22.31
CA THR A 12 9.07 6.92 -22.88
C THR A 12 10.21 6.73 -21.89
N PHE A 13 10.61 7.79 -21.19
CA PHE A 13 11.62 7.73 -20.13
C PHE A 13 11.23 6.73 -19.02
N LEU A 14 10.00 6.80 -18.52
CA LEU A 14 9.51 5.84 -17.51
C LEU A 14 9.50 4.40 -18.03
N ALA A 15 9.07 4.20 -19.27
CA ALA A 15 9.09 2.87 -19.87
C ALA A 15 10.52 2.33 -20.03
N VAL A 16 11.49 3.17 -20.41
CA VAL A 16 12.90 2.77 -20.51
C VAL A 16 13.48 2.44 -19.13
N LEU A 17 13.12 3.20 -18.08
CA LEU A 17 13.52 2.90 -16.70
C LEU A 17 13.01 1.53 -16.22
N GLN A 18 11.79 1.18 -16.62
CA GLN A 18 11.15 -0.06 -16.23
C GLN A 18 11.69 -1.26 -17.01
N GLU A 19 11.88 -1.12 -18.32
CA GLU A 19 12.24 -2.21 -19.25
C GLU A 19 13.77 -2.37 -19.41
N GLY A 20 14.56 -1.41 -18.95
CA GLY A 20 16.01 -1.39 -19.11
C GLY A 20 16.49 -1.27 -20.58
N SER A 21 15.57 -1.03 -21.54
CA SER A 21 15.93 -0.97 -22.97
C SER A 21 14.92 -0.18 -23.81
N LEU A 22 15.42 0.44 -24.92
CA LEU A 22 14.56 1.11 -25.91
C LEU A 22 13.61 0.13 -26.60
N SER A 23 14.07 -1.11 -26.86
CA SER A 23 13.23 -2.14 -27.48
C SER A 23 12.09 -2.60 -26.57
N GLY A 24 12.34 -2.77 -25.26
CA GLY A 24 11.31 -3.06 -24.25
C GLY A 24 10.29 -1.93 -24.19
N ALA A 25 10.77 -0.71 -23.97
CA ALA A 25 9.93 0.49 -23.90
C ALA A 25 9.07 0.71 -25.16
N SER A 26 9.62 0.46 -26.34
CA SER A 26 8.88 0.60 -27.59
C SER A 26 7.70 -0.40 -27.71
N ARG A 27 7.89 -1.64 -27.27
CA ARG A 27 6.82 -2.64 -27.20
C ARG A 27 5.73 -2.21 -26.20
N THR A 28 6.12 -1.83 -24.99
CA THR A 28 5.19 -1.41 -23.92
C THR A 28 4.36 -0.20 -24.34
N LEU A 29 4.94 0.75 -25.08
CA LEU A 29 4.25 1.97 -25.52
C LEU A 29 3.60 1.87 -26.89
N ASN A 30 3.76 0.75 -27.60
CA ASN A 30 3.29 0.54 -28.96
C ASN A 30 3.80 1.64 -29.94
N ILE A 31 5.09 1.94 -29.85
CA ILE A 31 5.82 2.86 -30.73
C ILE A 31 7.02 2.16 -31.36
N THR A 32 7.66 2.77 -32.36
CA THR A 32 8.88 2.20 -32.93
C THR A 32 10.11 2.46 -32.04
N GLN A 33 11.10 1.58 -32.06
CA GLN A 33 12.34 1.79 -31.30
C GLN A 33 13.08 3.07 -31.68
N PRO A 34 13.18 3.47 -32.98
CA PRO A 34 13.73 4.77 -33.33
C PRO A 34 12.96 5.97 -32.75
N THR A 35 11.63 5.85 -32.62
CA THR A 35 10.81 6.88 -31.95
C THR A 35 11.14 6.96 -30.48
N ALA A 36 11.25 5.82 -29.77
CA ALA A 36 11.66 5.79 -28.38
C ALA A 36 13.05 6.42 -28.19
N GLY A 37 14.00 6.10 -29.09
CA GLY A 37 15.34 6.70 -29.06
C GLY A 37 15.32 8.22 -29.25
N ARG A 38 14.50 8.74 -30.20
CA ARG A 38 14.34 10.19 -30.38
C ARG A 38 13.72 10.88 -29.17
N HIS A 39 12.72 10.26 -28.50
CA HIS A 39 12.13 10.82 -27.29
C HIS A 39 13.15 10.94 -26.16
N ILE A 40 13.99 9.91 -25.94
CA ILE A 40 15.03 9.97 -24.91
C ILE A 40 16.09 11.01 -25.27
N ALA A 41 16.62 11.00 -26.50
CA ALA A 41 17.60 11.98 -26.93
C ALA A 41 17.07 13.43 -26.85
N GLY A 42 15.79 13.65 -27.21
CA GLY A 42 15.14 14.95 -27.08
C GLY A 42 14.99 15.38 -25.61
N LEU A 43 14.62 14.47 -24.72
CA LEU A 43 14.51 14.75 -23.29
C LEU A 43 15.87 15.09 -22.68
N GLU A 44 16.91 14.31 -22.97
CA GLU A 44 18.30 14.56 -22.53
C GLU A 44 18.82 15.90 -23.03
N ALA A 45 18.58 16.21 -24.32
CA ALA A 45 18.95 17.50 -24.89
C ALA A 45 18.22 18.67 -24.22
N ALA A 46 16.93 18.54 -23.95
CA ALA A 46 16.12 19.58 -23.29
C ALA A 46 16.54 19.82 -21.83
N LEU A 47 16.98 18.78 -21.14
CA LEU A 47 17.44 18.83 -19.74
C LEU A 47 18.94 19.16 -19.63
N GLY A 48 19.70 19.02 -20.71
CA GLY A 48 21.15 19.20 -20.72
C GLY A 48 21.91 18.12 -19.96
N GLN A 49 21.30 16.95 -19.73
CA GLN A 49 21.88 15.86 -18.95
C GLN A 49 21.56 14.51 -19.57
N ALA A 50 22.53 13.58 -19.53
CA ALA A 50 22.29 12.18 -19.89
C ALA A 50 21.47 11.49 -18.80
N LEU A 51 20.40 10.81 -19.21
CA LEU A 51 19.56 10.05 -18.30
C LEU A 51 19.92 8.56 -18.30
N PHE A 52 20.52 8.07 -19.39
CA PHE A 52 20.89 6.67 -19.50
C PHE A 52 22.32 6.51 -20.00
N THR A 53 23.01 5.49 -19.49
CA THR A 53 24.28 5.01 -20.00
C THR A 53 24.12 3.62 -20.63
N ARG A 54 24.90 3.32 -21.66
CA ARG A 54 24.88 1.98 -22.28
C ARG A 54 25.69 1.00 -21.44
N SER A 55 25.15 -0.20 -21.28
CA SER A 55 25.84 -1.34 -20.67
C SER A 55 25.75 -2.57 -21.59
N GLN A 56 26.43 -3.64 -21.22
CA GLN A 56 26.34 -4.92 -21.94
C GLN A 56 24.94 -5.53 -21.85
N THR A 57 24.18 -5.20 -20.82
CA THR A 57 22.82 -5.73 -20.55
C THR A 57 21.70 -4.78 -20.97
N GLY A 58 22.02 -3.58 -21.49
CA GLY A 58 21.01 -2.62 -21.90
C GLY A 58 21.33 -1.18 -21.47
N LEU A 59 20.31 -0.45 -21.02
CA LEU A 59 20.43 0.93 -20.56
C LEU A 59 20.38 0.97 -19.03
N LEU A 60 21.36 1.63 -18.43
CA LEU A 60 21.41 1.90 -16.98
C LEU A 60 21.02 3.35 -16.71
N ALA A 61 20.17 3.56 -15.72
CA ALA A 61 19.78 4.88 -15.26
C ALA A 61 20.93 5.61 -14.58
N THR A 62 21.09 6.89 -14.88
CA THR A 62 22.00 7.80 -14.16
C THR A 62 21.35 8.32 -12.87
N ASP A 63 22.13 8.95 -11.99
CA ASP A 63 21.59 9.62 -10.79
C ASP A 63 20.56 10.71 -11.17
N ALA A 64 20.78 11.42 -12.28
CA ALA A 64 19.84 12.38 -12.82
C ALA A 64 18.51 11.72 -13.22
N ALA A 65 18.55 10.55 -13.84
CA ALA A 65 17.35 9.78 -14.15
C ALA A 65 16.62 9.34 -12.89
N LEU A 66 17.33 8.86 -11.87
CA LEU A 66 16.72 8.44 -10.61
C LEU A 66 16.07 9.62 -9.87
N ALA A 67 16.68 10.80 -9.89
CA ALA A 67 16.10 12.02 -9.34
C ALA A 67 14.84 12.47 -10.11
N LEU A 68 14.89 12.42 -11.46
CA LEU A 68 13.76 12.80 -12.32
C LEU A 68 12.57 11.81 -12.23
N ARG A 69 12.84 10.54 -11.96
CA ARG A 69 11.87 9.46 -11.90
C ARG A 69 10.66 9.81 -11.04
N VAL A 70 10.87 10.32 -9.82
CA VAL A 70 9.80 10.63 -8.86
C VAL A 70 8.79 11.63 -9.46
N HIS A 71 9.30 12.67 -10.13
CA HIS A 71 8.46 13.69 -10.76
C HIS A 71 7.73 13.17 -12.01
N ALA A 72 8.40 12.37 -12.83
CA ALA A 72 7.79 11.75 -14.01
C ALA A 72 6.70 10.72 -13.60
N GLU A 73 6.92 9.95 -12.56
CA GLU A 73 5.90 9.05 -11.98
C GLU A 73 4.68 9.83 -11.47
N ALA A 74 4.89 10.96 -10.79
CA ALA A 74 3.80 11.83 -10.34
C ALA A 74 2.95 12.38 -11.51
N MET A 75 3.59 12.80 -12.60
CA MET A 75 2.90 13.22 -13.83
C MET A 75 2.10 12.07 -14.44
N ALA A 76 2.67 10.87 -14.53
CA ALA A 76 2.00 9.67 -15.05
C ALA A 76 0.78 9.30 -14.19
N ASN A 77 0.89 9.41 -12.88
CA ASN A 77 -0.20 9.15 -11.94
C ASN A 77 -1.34 10.17 -12.12
N THR A 78 -0.99 11.45 -12.27
CA THR A 78 -1.98 12.51 -12.54
C THR A 78 -2.69 12.30 -13.87
N ALA A 79 -1.97 11.94 -14.93
CA ALA A 79 -2.58 11.62 -16.23
C ALA A 79 -3.54 10.41 -16.15
N ARG A 80 -3.15 9.37 -15.41
CA ARG A 80 -4.04 8.22 -15.15
C ARG A 80 -5.27 8.60 -14.32
N ALA A 81 -5.11 9.44 -13.30
CA ALA A 81 -6.23 9.95 -12.51
C ALA A 81 -7.21 10.75 -13.36
N LEU A 82 -6.70 11.60 -14.27
CA LEU A 82 -7.53 12.33 -15.22
C LEU A 82 -8.35 11.38 -16.12
N ALA A 83 -7.71 10.34 -16.66
CA ALA A 83 -8.40 9.34 -17.49
C ALA A 83 -9.49 8.59 -16.71
N ARG A 84 -9.21 8.19 -15.45
CA ARG A 84 -10.22 7.57 -14.57
C ARG A 84 -11.38 8.52 -14.27
N THR A 85 -11.07 9.77 -13.93
CA THR A 85 -12.10 10.80 -13.67
C THR A 85 -13.00 10.98 -14.90
N ALA A 86 -12.41 11.09 -16.11
CA ALA A 86 -13.17 11.19 -17.34
C ALA A 86 -14.08 9.97 -17.58
N ALA A 87 -13.58 8.76 -17.33
CA ALA A 87 -14.36 7.53 -17.44
C ALA A 87 -15.52 7.45 -16.43
N ASN A 88 -15.40 8.13 -15.28
CA ASN A 88 -16.40 8.14 -14.20
C ASN A 88 -17.51 9.20 -14.40
N PHE A 89 -17.51 10.00 -15.47
CA PHE A 89 -18.56 10.98 -15.78
C PHE A 89 -19.86 10.37 -16.36
N SER A 90 -20.12 9.08 -16.14
CA SER A 90 -21.38 8.46 -16.55
C SER A 90 -22.57 9.17 -15.88
N ARG A 91 -23.57 9.59 -16.68
CA ARG A 91 -24.78 10.30 -16.21
C ARG A 91 -25.83 9.37 -15.62
N ASP A 92 -25.68 8.07 -15.78
CA ASP A 92 -26.66 7.11 -15.28
C ASP A 92 -26.37 6.75 -13.80
N ARG A 93 -27.22 7.25 -12.91
CA ARG A 93 -27.11 7.03 -11.46
C ARG A 93 -27.53 5.61 -11.04
N THR A 94 -28.18 4.86 -11.91
CA THR A 94 -28.69 3.51 -11.64
C THR A 94 -27.68 2.42 -11.99
N ASP A 95 -26.78 2.69 -12.96
CA ASP A 95 -25.73 1.77 -13.42
C ASP A 95 -24.34 2.42 -13.23
N LEU A 96 -23.84 2.39 -12.00
CA LEU A 96 -22.53 2.95 -11.67
C LEU A 96 -21.42 2.16 -12.36
N ARG A 97 -20.76 2.80 -13.33
CA ARG A 97 -19.61 2.26 -14.09
C ARG A 97 -18.40 3.14 -13.89
N GLY A 98 -17.23 2.52 -13.71
CA GLY A 98 -15.99 3.26 -13.66
C GLY A 98 -14.87 2.48 -13.01
N VAL A 99 -13.71 3.14 -12.90
CA VAL A 99 -12.50 2.59 -12.30
C VAL A 99 -12.17 3.40 -11.05
N VAL A 100 -11.96 2.73 -9.93
CA VAL A 100 -11.53 3.36 -8.67
C VAL A 100 -10.27 2.68 -8.18
N ARG A 101 -9.23 3.47 -7.99
CA ARG A 101 -7.95 3.00 -7.45
C ARG A 101 -7.92 3.18 -5.94
N VAL A 102 -7.77 2.08 -5.23
CA VAL A 102 -7.77 2.03 -3.76
C VAL A 102 -6.38 1.66 -3.27
N ALA A 103 -5.77 2.50 -2.45
CA ALA A 103 -4.50 2.21 -1.78
C ALA A 103 -4.72 1.80 -0.34
N ALA A 104 -3.96 0.84 0.14
CA ALA A 104 -3.96 0.42 1.53
C ALA A 104 -2.57 -0.09 1.96
N SER A 105 -2.33 -0.18 3.30
CA SER A 105 -1.19 -0.91 3.81
C SER A 105 -1.27 -2.39 3.43
N GLU A 106 -0.12 -3.08 3.41
CA GLU A 106 -0.03 -4.47 2.95
C GLU A 106 -1.06 -5.39 3.61
N VAL A 107 -1.12 -5.40 4.95
CA VAL A 107 -2.04 -6.29 5.68
C VAL A 107 -3.49 -5.93 5.43
N VAL A 108 -3.86 -4.65 5.49
CA VAL A 108 -5.25 -4.23 5.23
C VAL A 108 -5.65 -4.55 3.80
N GLY A 109 -4.76 -4.27 2.84
CA GLY A 109 -5.03 -4.52 1.42
C GLY A 109 -5.13 -5.99 1.05
N ALA A 110 -4.35 -6.87 1.69
CA ALA A 110 -4.34 -8.29 1.37
C ALA A 110 -5.35 -9.13 2.18
N GLU A 111 -5.62 -8.74 3.42
CA GLU A 111 -6.42 -9.57 4.34
C GLU A 111 -7.82 -8.99 4.59
N VAL A 112 -7.96 -7.66 4.62
CA VAL A 112 -9.21 -7.00 5.03
C VAL A 112 -10.04 -6.53 3.84
N LEU A 113 -9.41 -5.91 2.85
CA LEU A 113 -10.12 -5.38 1.68
C LEU A 113 -10.68 -6.43 0.73
N PRO A 114 -10.04 -7.59 0.44
CA PRO A 114 -10.56 -8.53 -0.53
C PRO A 114 -12.00 -9.00 -0.28
N PRO A 115 -12.41 -9.44 0.93
CA PRO A 115 -13.80 -9.80 1.19
C PRO A 115 -14.76 -8.61 1.08
N LEU A 116 -14.33 -7.38 1.38
CA LEU A 116 -15.12 -6.18 1.18
C LEU A 116 -15.31 -5.88 -0.31
N ILE A 117 -14.23 -5.97 -1.10
CA ILE A 117 -14.25 -5.76 -2.55
C ILE A 117 -15.14 -6.82 -3.23
N ALA A 118 -15.08 -8.08 -2.80
CA ALA A 118 -15.93 -9.14 -3.33
C ALA A 118 -17.43 -8.80 -3.15
N ARG A 119 -17.83 -8.33 -1.96
CA ARG A 119 -19.20 -7.89 -1.70
C ARG A 119 -19.59 -6.62 -2.48
N LEU A 120 -18.66 -5.66 -2.59
CA LEU A 120 -18.88 -4.47 -3.43
C LEU A 120 -19.14 -4.86 -4.88
N ARG A 121 -18.36 -5.80 -5.43
CA ARG A 121 -18.52 -6.31 -6.81
C ARG A 121 -19.86 -6.98 -7.04
N GLN A 122 -20.43 -7.66 -6.05
CA GLN A 122 -21.79 -8.22 -6.14
C GLN A 122 -22.85 -7.11 -6.21
N ALA A 123 -22.69 -6.04 -5.43
CA ALA A 123 -23.62 -4.92 -5.40
C ALA A 123 -23.44 -3.95 -6.58
N CYS A 124 -22.24 -3.82 -7.13
CA CYS A 124 -21.85 -2.88 -8.19
C CYS A 124 -20.91 -3.57 -9.19
N PRO A 125 -21.40 -4.46 -10.08
CA PRO A 125 -20.58 -5.33 -10.94
C PRO A 125 -19.77 -4.55 -11.98
N ASN A 126 -20.20 -3.35 -12.34
CA ASN A 126 -19.57 -2.52 -13.37
C ASN A 126 -18.50 -1.55 -12.82
N ILE A 127 -18.25 -1.58 -11.51
CA ILE A 127 -17.12 -0.86 -10.91
C ILE A 127 -15.87 -1.75 -10.93
N VAL A 128 -14.80 -1.25 -11.52
CA VAL A 128 -13.48 -1.88 -11.49
C VAL A 128 -12.68 -1.29 -10.32
N ILE A 129 -12.13 -2.15 -9.48
CA ILE A 129 -11.24 -1.76 -8.38
C ILE A 129 -9.79 -2.10 -8.75
N GLU A 130 -8.95 -1.06 -8.77
CA GLU A 130 -7.50 -1.21 -8.85
C GLU A 130 -6.94 -1.14 -7.43
N LEU A 131 -6.52 -2.26 -6.87
CA LEU A 131 -5.98 -2.32 -5.51
C LEU A 131 -4.45 -2.14 -5.54
N MET A 132 -3.96 -1.15 -4.79
CA MET A 132 -2.54 -0.88 -4.62
C MET A 132 -2.14 -1.07 -3.15
N LEU A 133 -1.13 -1.90 -2.91
CA LEU A 133 -0.58 -2.14 -1.58
C LEU A 133 0.70 -1.35 -1.40
N SER A 134 0.75 -0.53 -0.36
CA SER A 134 1.95 0.24 -0.03
C SER A 134 1.92 0.70 1.42
N ASN A 135 3.04 0.48 2.11
CA ASN A 135 3.27 1.01 3.46
C ASN A 135 3.94 2.40 3.42
N ARG A 136 4.16 2.98 2.23
CA ARG A 136 4.79 4.30 2.06
C ARG A 136 3.77 5.42 2.20
N PHE A 137 4.12 6.47 2.97
CA PHE A 137 3.24 7.63 3.21
C PHE A 137 3.05 8.55 2.00
N GLN A 138 3.90 8.48 0.98
CA GLN A 138 3.96 9.45 -0.12
C GLN A 138 2.92 9.26 -1.22
N ASP A 139 2.22 8.13 -1.25
CA ASP A 139 1.39 7.70 -2.39
C ASP A 139 0.12 8.56 -2.64
N LEU A 140 -0.37 9.30 -1.64
CA LEU A 140 -1.55 10.18 -1.80
C LEU A 140 -1.21 11.55 -2.40
N LEU A 141 -0.02 12.09 -2.12
CA LEU A 141 0.41 13.41 -2.60
C LEU A 141 0.53 13.45 -4.13
N HIS A 142 0.78 12.30 -4.76
CA HIS A 142 1.00 12.20 -6.19
C HIS A 142 -0.23 11.71 -6.97
N ARG A 143 -1.43 11.76 -6.37
CA ARG A 143 -2.69 11.25 -6.98
C ARG A 143 -2.56 9.79 -7.47
N GLU A 144 -1.78 8.99 -6.75
CA GLU A 144 -1.55 7.59 -7.10
C GLU A 144 -2.78 6.73 -6.83
N ALA A 145 -3.66 7.16 -5.91
CA ALA A 145 -4.92 6.51 -5.61
C ALA A 145 -6.07 7.52 -5.52
N ASP A 146 -7.29 7.05 -5.79
CA ASP A 146 -8.52 7.82 -5.66
C ASP A 146 -9.02 7.78 -4.20
N ILE A 147 -8.88 6.62 -3.56
CA ILE A 147 -9.23 6.37 -2.15
C ILE A 147 -8.06 5.67 -1.47
N ALA A 148 -7.79 6.01 -0.21
CA ALA A 148 -6.74 5.32 0.55
C ALA A 148 -7.16 5.02 1.98
N VAL A 149 -6.77 3.83 2.47
CA VAL A 149 -6.84 3.46 3.88
C VAL A 149 -5.50 3.78 4.51
N ARG A 150 -5.50 4.63 5.56
CA ARG A 150 -4.29 5.14 6.21
C ARG A 150 -4.31 4.90 7.71
N MET A 151 -3.11 4.62 8.28
CA MET A 151 -2.94 4.37 9.73
C MET A 151 -2.50 5.63 10.49
N VAL A 152 -2.54 6.79 9.85
CA VAL A 152 -2.26 8.11 10.41
C VAL A 152 -3.23 9.12 9.82
N ALA A 153 -3.54 10.14 10.60
CA ALA A 153 -4.35 11.25 10.13
C ALA A 153 -3.64 11.98 8.97
N PRO A 154 -4.34 12.25 7.86
CA PRO A 154 -3.79 13.08 6.79
C PRO A 154 -3.59 14.51 7.28
N GLN A 155 -2.55 15.17 6.79
CA GLN A 155 -2.23 16.56 7.14
C GLN A 155 -2.59 17.55 6.02
N GLN A 156 -3.01 17.04 4.85
CA GLN A 156 -3.27 17.85 3.67
C GLN A 156 -4.72 18.37 3.68
N GLU A 157 -4.90 19.67 3.45
CA GLU A 157 -6.22 20.33 3.45
C GLU A 157 -7.12 19.89 2.29
N GLN A 158 -6.54 19.44 1.15
CA GLN A 158 -7.28 19.02 -0.04
C GLN A 158 -7.84 17.59 0.07
N LEU A 159 -7.69 16.95 1.22
CA LEU A 159 -8.16 15.58 1.41
C LEU A 159 -9.42 15.54 2.29
N ILE A 160 -10.42 14.83 1.80
CA ILE A 160 -11.56 14.42 2.63
C ILE A 160 -11.12 13.21 3.43
N ALA A 161 -11.10 13.33 4.74
CA ALA A 161 -10.69 12.29 5.66
C ALA A 161 -11.82 11.89 6.60
N ARG A 162 -12.12 10.60 6.67
CA ARG A 162 -13.06 10.02 7.63
C ARG A 162 -12.29 9.11 8.59
N ARG A 163 -12.30 9.46 9.88
CA ARG A 163 -11.79 8.60 10.93
C ARG A 163 -12.72 7.40 11.09
N LEU A 164 -12.19 6.20 10.97
CA LEU A 164 -12.95 4.96 11.08
C LEU A 164 -12.89 4.36 12.47
N GLY A 165 -11.81 4.58 13.20
CA GLY A 165 -11.56 4.05 14.53
C GLY A 165 -10.10 3.68 14.75
N ARG A 166 -9.86 2.70 15.63
CA ARG A 166 -8.53 2.19 15.95
C ARG A 166 -8.52 0.67 15.84
N ILE A 167 -7.58 0.13 15.08
CA ILE A 167 -7.33 -1.31 15.01
C ILE A 167 -6.40 -1.67 16.16
N GLU A 168 -6.81 -2.62 16.97
CA GLU A 168 -5.95 -3.17 18.02
C GLU A 168 -4.92 -4.14 17.44
N LEU A 169 -3.67 -3.99 17.85
CA LEU A 169 -2.59 -4.93 17.61
C LEU A 169 -2.27 -5.66 18.91
N GLY A 170 -2.10 -6.96 18.83
CA GLY A 170 -1.72 -7.81 19.96
C GLY A 170 -0.64 -8.81 19.58
N LEU A 171 -0.07 -9.44 20.60
CA LEU A 171 0.82 -10.57 20.41
C LEU A 171 0.00 -11.84 20.14
N HIS A 172 0.34 -12.54 19.08
CA HIS A 172 -0.38 -13.73 18.65
C HIS A 172 0.59 -14.84 18.22
N ALA A 173 0.12 -16.07 18.37
CA ALA A 173 0.82 -17.26 17.90
C ALA A 173 -0.21 -18.30 17.41
N ALA A 174 0.20 -19.21 16.53
CA ALA A 174 -0.59 -20.36 16.14
C ALA A 174 -0.67 -21.40 17.28
N ASP A 175 -1.79 -22.11 17.39
CA ASP A 175 -1.99 -23.17 18.38
C ASP A 175 -0.86 -24.22 18.33
N ALA A 176 -0.43 -24.60 17.13
CA ALA A 176 0.68 -25.55 16.96
C ALA A 176 2.00 -25.08 17.59
N TYR A 177 2.30 -23.78 17.56
CA TYR A 177 3.46 -23.23 18.24
C TYR A 177 3.31 -23.30 19.75
N LEU A 178 2.18 -22.85 20.29
CA LEU A 178 1.91 -22.82 21.72
C LEU A 178 1.87 -24.23 22.33
N THR A 179 1.36 -25.23 21.60
CA THR A 179 1.36 -26.64 22.03
C THR A 179 2.80 -27.16 22.19
N ARG A 180 3.74 -26.76 21.32
CA ARG A 180 5.14 -27.23 21.41
C ARG A 180 5.99 -26.46 22.42
N ARG A 181 5.72 -25.17 22.59
CA ARG A 181 6.62 -24.26 23.35
C ARG A 181 6.02 -23.74 24.65
N GLY A 182 4.76 -24.04 24.92
CA GLY A 182 4.01 -23.43 26.02
C GLY A 182 3.43 -22.07 25.63
N ARG A 183 2.53 -21.59 26.50
CA ARG A 183 1.94 -20.25 26.39
C ARG A 183 2.57 -19.35 27.45
N PRO A 184 3.20 -18.21 27.06
CA PRO A 184 3.79 -17.32 28.05
C PRO A 184 2.68 -16.72 28.94
N ALA A 185 2.87 -16.78 30.25
CA ALA A 185 1.98 -16.20 31.25
C ALA A 185 2.42 -14.80 31.68
N THR A 186 3.72 -14.49 31.54
CA THR A 186 4.29 -13.18 31.86
C THR A 186 5.15 -12.64 30.70
N PRO A 187 5.40 -11.33 30.64
CA PRO A 187 6.28 -10.75 29.63
C PRO A 187 7.72 -11.30 29.66
N GLU A 188 8.20 -11.71 30.85
CA GLU A 188 9.53 -12.29 31.02
C GLU A 188 9.70 -13.64 30.32
N GLU A 189 8.63 -14.41 30.25
CA GLU A 189 8.64 -15.73 29.61
C GLU A 189 8.80 -15.62 28.06
N LEU A 190 8.60 -14.43 27.49
CA LEU A 190 8.89 -14.19 26.06
C LEU A 190 10.35 -14.43 25.71
N ASP A 191 11.27 -14.31 26.66
CA ASP A 191 12.71 -14.57 26.46
C ASP A 191 12.98 -16.05 26.08
N GLY A 192 12.06 -16.96 26.45
CA GLY A 192 12.07 -18.37 26.05
C GLY A 192 11.37 -18.68 24.72
N HIS A 193 10.81 -17.69 24.06
CA HIS A 193 10.06 -17.86 22.82
C HIS A 193 10.74 -17.26 21.60
N ALA A 194 10.46 -17.83 20.43
CA ALA A 194 10.86 -17.24 19.15
C ALA A 194 9.95 -16.05 18.84
N LEU A 195 10.51 -14.84 18.84
CA LEU A 195 9.79 -13.63 18.48
C LEU A 195 9.98 -13.31 17.00
N ILE A 196 8.93 -12.81 16.37
CA ILE A 196 8.90 -12.37 14.97
C ILE A 196 8.74 -10.85 14.96
N GLY A 197 9.61 -10.14 14.23
CA GLY A 197 9.56 -8.68 14.16
C GLY A 197 10.27 -8.09 12.95
N PHE A 198 10.53 -6.78 13.01
CA PHE A 198 11.13 -6.02 11.93
C PHE A 198 12.66 -6.16 11.90
N ASP A 199 13.24 -6.17 10.71
CA ASP A 199 14.68 -5.98 10.53
C ASP A 199 15.04 -4.50 10.63
N SER A 200 14.28 -3.64 9.94
CA SER A 200 14.43 -2.17 9.93
C SER A 200 13.11 -1.51 10.29
N ALA A 201 12.85 -1.34 11.58
CA ALA A 201 11.61 -0.72 12.03
C ALA A 201 11.50 0.74 11.54
N THR A 202 10.34 1.10 11.00
CA THR A 202 10.03 2.49 10.65
C THR A 202 10.01 3.38 11.91
N PRO A 203 10.17 4.72 11.80
CA PRO A 203 10.07 5.62 12.96
C PRO A 203 8.77 5.44 13.74
N LEU A 204 7.66 5.20 13.06
CA LEU A 204 6.35 4.96 13.68
C LEU A 204 6.37 3.67 14.52
N VAL A 205 6.88 2.58 13.96
CA VAL A 205 6.98 1.29 14.65
C VAL A 205 7.91 1.40 15.87
N ARG A 206 9.09 2.02 15.70
CA ARG A 206 10.02 2.26 16.82
C ARG A 206 9.35 3.00 17.96
N ARG A 207 8.70 4.12 17.68
CA ARG A 207 7.98 4.91 18.69
C ARG A 207 6.86 4.12 19.37
N ALA A 208 6.13 3.29 18.62
CA ALA A 208 5.09 2.45 19.18
C ALA A 208 5.65 1.39 20.13
N LEU A 209 6.85 0.87 19.84
CA LEU A 209 7.52 -0.17 20.62
C LEU A 209 8.41 0.37 21.77
N GLU A 210 8.62 1.68 21.88
CA GLU A 210 9.37 2.29 23.01
C GLU A 210 8.85 1.87 24.39
N ARG A 211 7.55 1.61 24.51
CA ARG A 211 6.92 1.12 25.74
C ARG A 211 7.20 -0.34 26.05
N TYR A 212 7.78 -1.07 25.09
CA TYR A 212 7.99 -2.51 25.16
C TYR A 212 9.46 -2.84 24.86
N PRO A 213 10.37 -2.65 25.81
CA PRO A 213 11.82 -2.75 25.60
C PRO A 213 12.30 -4.15 25.15
N ARG A 214 11.47 -5.19 25.32
CA ARG A 214 11.76 -6.54 24.83
C ARG A 214 11.63 -6.68 23.31
N PHE A 215 10.97 -5.75 22.63
CA PHE A 215 10.77 -5.77 21.17
C PHE A 215 11.85 -4.98 20.44
N GLN A 216 13.13 -5.26 20.81
CA GLN A 216 14.29 -4.75 20.08
C GLN A 216 14.68 -5.72 18.98
N ARG A 217 15.36 -5.20 17.94
CA ARG A 217 15.79 -5.98 16.78
C ARG A 217 16.52 -7.27 17.16
N GLU A 218 17.36 -7.23 18.17
CA GLU A 218 18.20 -8.33 18.65
C GLU A 218 17.40 -9.46 19.31
N ALA A 219 16.22 -9.16 19.83
CA ALA A 219 15.34 -10.14 20.44
C ALA A 219 14.54 -10.96 19.41
N PHE A 220 14.48 -10.53 18.16
CA PHE A 220 13.72 -11.24 17.13
C PHE A 220 14.51 -12.40 16.54
N ALA A 221 13.97 -13.61 16.70
CA ALA A 221 14.49 -14.82 16.07
C ALA A 221 14.28 -14.83 14.55
N MET A 222 13.22 -14.15 14.09
CA MET A 222 12.90 -13.98 12.66
C MET A 222 12.61 -12.52 12.39
N ARG A 223 13.20 -11.97 11.33
CA ARG A 223 13.15 -10.56 10.98
C ARG A 223 12.71 -10.38 9.54
N THR A 224 11.75 -9.48 9.32
CA THR A 224 11.31 -9.08 7.98
C THR A 224 10.57 -7.74 8.06
N ASP A 225 10.76 -6.88 7.06
CA ASP A 225 10.09 -5.58 6.97
C ASP A 225 8.71 -5.67 6.27
N SER A 226 8.32 -6.87 5.82
CA SER A 226 6.98 -7.13 5.28
C SER A 226 6.03 -7.59 6.39
N ASP A 227 5.01 -6.77 6.65
CA ASP A 227 3.94 -7.10 7.61
C ASP A 227 3.19 -8.38 7.21
N LEU A 228 3.05 -8.66 5.91
CA LEU A 228 2.43 -9.89 5.40
C LEU A 228 3.30 -11.12 5.68
N ALA A 229 4.61 -11.00 5.52
CA ALA A 229 5.53 -12.08 5.84
C ALA A 229 5.53 -12.37 7.35
N GLN A 230 5.49 -11.34 8.21
CA GLN A 230 5.33 -11.53 9.66
C GLN A 230 4.05 -12.29 9.98
N LEU A 231 2.89 -11.87 9.44
CA LEU A 231 1.61 -12.55 9.64
C LEU A 231 1.66 -14.01 9.17
N SER A 232 2.30 -14.26 8.03
CA SER A 232 2.45 -15.62 7.48
C SER A 232 3.33 -16.50 8.37
N LEU A 233 4.42 -15.97 8.93
CA LEU A 233 5.27 -16.67 9.90
C LEU A 233 4.51 -17.02 11.18
N ILE A 234 3.69 -16.10 11.70
CA ILE A 234 2.84 -16.35 12.88
C ILE A 234 1.88 -17.49 12.57
N ARG A 235 1.17 -17.45 11.43
CA ARG A 235 0.21 -18.49 10.99
C ARG A 235 0.87 -19.85 10.77
N ALA A 236 2.11 -19.87 10.28
CA ALA A 236 2.89 -21.08 10.10
C ALA A 236 3.39 -21.68 11.43
N GLY A 237 3.18 -21.01 12.57
CA GLY A 237 3.63 -21.49 13.88
C GLY A 237 5.15 -21.38 14.07
N ALA A 238 5.77 -20.37 13.43
CA ALA A 238 7.19 -20.11 13.58
C ALA A 238 7.52 -19.43 14.92
N GLY A 239 6.60 -18.63 15.47
CA GLY A 239 6.84 -17.89 16.71
C GLY A 239 5.65 -17.05 17.14
N ILE A 240 5.93 -16.13 18.07
CA ILE A 240 5.00 -15.10 18.55
C ILE A 240 5.33 -13.80 17.82
N GLY A 241 4.31 -13.14 17.26
CA GLY A 241 4.48 -11.86 16.59
C GLY A 241 3.28 -10.94 16.79
N ILE A 242 3.42 -9.70 16.33
CA ILE A 242 2.37 -8.67 16.42
C ILE A 242 1.48 -8.78 15.19
N CYS A 243 0.18 -8.92 15.40
CA CYS A 243 -0.80 -8.81 14.31
C CYS A 243 -2.07 -8.10 14.77
N GLN A 244 -2.91 -7.72 13.80
CA GLN A 244 -4.20 -7.09 14.07
C GLN A 244 -5.14 -8.10 14.76
N ALA A 245 -5.66 -7.73 15.94
CA ALA A 245 -6.52 -8.62 16.73
C ALA A 245 -7.75 -9.16 15.96
N PRO A 246 -8.43 -8.37 15.10
CA PRO A 246 -9.56 -8.91 14.32
C PRO A 246 -9.17 -9.97 13.28
N LEU A 247 -7.89 -10.12 12.93
CA LEU A 247 -7.41 -11.18 12.02
C LEU A 247 -7.15 -12.50 12.72
N ALA A 248 -7.15 -12.52 14.05
CA ALA A 248 -6.88 -13.73 14.82
C ALA A 248 -7.96 -14.82 14.63
N ASP A 249 -9.19 -14.43 14.35
CA ASP A 249 -10.33 -15.34 14.12
C ASP A 249 -10.47 -15.78 12.63
N GLY A 250 -9.41 -15.59 11.82
CA GLY A 250 -9.41 -15.94 10.40
C GLY A 250 -9.34 -17.44 10.12
N ILE A 251 -9.08 -17.79 8.83
CA ILE A 251 -9.01 -19.20 8.34
C ILE A 251 -8.00 -20.04 9.16
N ILE A 252 -6.87 -19.44 9.54
CA ILE A 252 -5.90 -20.03 10.47
C ILE A 252 -6.02 -19.26 11.78
N PRO A 253 -6.73 -19.80 12.78
CA PRO A 253 -6.94 -19.09 14.03
C PRO A 253 -5.64 -18.91 14.79
N LEU A 254 -5.44 -17.71 15.31
CA LEU A 254 -4.30 -17.35 16.14
C LEU A 254 -4.77 -17.12 17.58
N ARG A 255 -3.92 -17.47 18.52
CA ARG A 255 -4.19 -17.24 19.93
C ARG A 255 -3.47 -15.99 20.40
N ARG A 256 -4.21 -15.08 20.98
CA ARG A 256 -3.64 -13.92 21.64
C ARG A 256 -2.92 -14.33 22.91
N VAL A 257 -1.70 -13.87 23.11
CA VAL A 257 -0.92 -14.05 24.34
C VAL A 257 -0.67 -12.71 25.01
N LEU A 258 -0.53 -12.67 26.33
CA LEU A 258 -0.23 -11.49 27.12
C LEU A 258 -1.16 -10.30 26.81
N ALA A 259 -2.46 -10.54 26.72
CA ALA A 259 -3.43 -9.51 26.33
C ALA A 259 -3.50 -8.33 27.31
N ALA A 260 -3.22 -8.57 28.59
CA ALA A 260 -3.17 -7.51 29.61
C ALA A 260 -1.90 -6.67 29.56
N ASP A 261 -0.80 -7.26 29.06
CA ASP A 261 0.53 -6.68 29.11
C ASP A 261 0.94 -5.98 27.81
N PHE A 262 0.35 -6.41 26.68
CA PHE A 262 0.69 -5.90 25.37
C PHE A 262 -0.54 -5.54 24.53
N SER A 263 -0.69 -4.27 24.21
CA SER A 263 -1.69 -3.76 23.28
C SER A 263 -1.20 -2.45 22.64
N LEU A 264 -1.25 -2.40 21.31
CA LEU A 264 -1.00 -1.20 20.52
C LEU A 264 -2.24 -0.88 19.68
N TYR A 265 -2.37 0.35 19.26
CA TYR A 265 -3.51 0.80 18.46
C TYR A 265 -3.03 1.55 17.22
N LEU A 266 -3.58 1.16 16.06
CA LEU A 266 -3.41 1.89 14.80
C LEU A 266 -4.66 2.73 14.53
N GLU A 267 -4.49 4.05 14.53
CA GLU A 267 -5.53 4.95 14.04
C GLU A 267 -5.83 4.62 12.57
N THR A 268 -7.10 4.51 12.23
CA THR A 268 -7.50 4.12 10.88
C THR A 268 -8.37 5.18 10.25
N TRP A 269 -7.96 5.62 9.07
CA TRP A 269 -8.59 6.68 8.31
C TRP A 269 -8.89 6.21 6.89
N LEU A 270 -10.04 6.61 6.35
CA LEU A 270 -10.33 6.51 4.93
C LEU A 270 -10.26 7.90 4.33
N VAL A 271 -9.53 8.02 3.24
CA VAL A 271 -9.17 9.31 2.66
C VAL A 271 -9.42 9.30 1.17
N MET A 272 -9.93 10.39 0.61
CA MET A 272 -9.99 10.64 -0.83
C MET A 272 -9.70 12.11 -1.14
N HIS A 273 -9.32 12.42 -2.38
CA HIS A 273 -9.16 13.82 -2.81
C HIS A 273 -10.51 14.52 -2.91
N GLU A 274 -10.59 15.80 -2.51
CA GLU A 274 -11.85 16.57 -2.50
C GLU A 274 -12.50 16.68 -3.89
N ASP A 275 -11.71 16.73 -4.97
CA ASP A 275 -12.21 16.77 -6.35
C ASP A 275 -13.09 15.54 -6.69
N LEU A 276 -12.89 14.42 -6.00
CA LEU A 276 -13.61 13.17 -6.23
C LEU A 276 -14.92 13.06 -5.44
N ARG A 277 -15.21 14.02 -4.55
CA ARG A 277 -16.43 14.00 -3.72
C ARG A 277 -17.72 13.98 -4.54
N HIS A 278 -17.67 14.57 -5.75
CA HIS A 278 -18.80 14.64 -6.67
C HIS A 278 -18.89 13.45 -7.63
N SER A 279 -17.90 12.55 -7.64
CA SER A 279 -17.93 11.31 -8.41
C SER A 279 -18.86 10.30 -7.73
N PRO A 280 -19.99 9.91 -8.33
CA PRO A 280 -20.91 8.94 -7.73
C PRO A 280 -20.24 7.58 -7.49
N VAL A 281 -19.33 7.19 -8.39
CA VAL A 281 -18.57 5.93 -8.31
C VAL A 281 -17.61 5.95 -7.14
N CYS A 282 -16.78 7.00 -7.03
CA CYS A 282 -15.83 7.14 -5.91
C CYS A 282 -16.58 7.23 -4.57
N LYS A 283 -17.68 8.00 -4.51
CA LYS A 283 -18.49 8.11 -3.30
C LYS A 283 -19.07 6.75 -2.88
N ARG A 284 -19.60 5.97 -3.83
CA ARG A 284 -20.15 4.64 -3.54
C ARG A 284 -19.10 3.70 -2.96
N VAL A 285 -17.91 3.66 -3.56
CA VAL A 285 -16.79 2.85 -3.08
C VAL A 285 -16.33 3.33 -1.70
N PHE A 286 -16.19 4.63 -1.52
CA PHE A 286 -15.78 5.23 -0.25
C PHE A 286 -16.73 4.87 0.90
N ASP A 287 -18.02 5.08 0.71
CA ASP A 287 -19.03 4.79 1.73
C ASP A 287 -19.06 3.28 2.06
N PHE A 288 -19.02 2.41 1.04
CA PHE A 288 -19.00 0.97 1.24
C PHE A 288 -17.76 0.49 2.03
N LEU A 289 -16.57 0.99 1.65
CA LEU A 289 -15.34 0.65 2.36
C LEU A 289 -15.34 1.20 3.78
N ALA A 290 -15.90 2.39 4.01
CA ALA A 290 -16.00 2.97 5.35
C ALA A 290 -16.84 2.09 6.28
N GLU A 291 -18.01 1.63 5.83
CA GLU A 291 -18.88 0.74 6.59
C GLU A 291 -18.21 -0.61 6.89
N GLY A 292 -17.60 -1.21 5.86
CA GLY A 292 -16.92 -2.51 6.01
C GLY A 292 -15.71 -2.46 6.94
N LEU A 293 -14.89 -1.43 6.81
CA LEU A 293 -13.73 -1.23 7.67
C LEU A 293 -14.13 -0.88 9.12
N GLN A 294 -15.21 -0.12 9.32
CA GLN A 294 -15.74 0.12 10.67
C GLN A 294 -16.27 -1.15 11.32
N ALA A 295 -16.89 -2.03 10.53
CA ALA A 295 -17.33 -3.34 11.04
C ALA A 295 -16.13 -4.22 11.42
N TYR A 296 -15.08 -4.22 10.59
CA TYR A 296 -13.83 -4.92 10.88
C TYR A 296 -13.15 -4.42 12.17
N ILE A 297 -13.06 -3.10 12.35
CA ILE A 297 -12.44 -2.47 13.54
C ILE A 297 -13.19 -2.83 14.83
N ARG A 298 -14.53 -2.91 14.77
CA ARG A 298 -15.33 -3.31 15.92
C ARG A 298 -15.15 -4.77 16.32
N GLY A 299 -14.55 -5.55 15.42
CA GLY A 299 -14.46 -7.00 15.61
C GLY A 299 -15.80 -7.72 15.47
N PRO A 300 -15.83 -9.05 15.50
CA PRO A 300 -17.08 -9.77 15.64
C PRO A 300 -17.75 -9.30 16.93
N LEU A 301 -19.01 -8.90 16.83
CA LEU A 301 -19.84 -8.64 18.01
C LEU A 301 -19.65 -9.82 18.96
N ALA A 302 -19.16 -9.54 20.17
CA ALA A 302 -19.02 -10.57 21.20
C ALA A 302 -20.35 -11.32 21.28
N ARG A 303 -20.28 -12.62 20.86
CA ARG A 303 -21.40 -13.53 20.95
C ARG A 303 -21.61 -13.91 22.40
#